data_3b8ced10469370b29214642d8168e514
#
_entry.id   3b8ced10469370b29214642d8168e514
#
_cell.length_a   1.000
_cell.length_b   1.000
_cell.length_c   1.000
_cell.angle_alpha   90.00
_cell.angle_beta   90.00
_cell.angle_gamma   90.00
#
_symmetry.space_group_name_H-M   'P 1'
#
loop_
_entity.id
_entity.type
_entity.pdbx_description
1 polymer ?
#
loop_
_entity_poly.entity_id
_entity_poly.type
_entity_poly.pdbx_seq_one_letter_code
_entity_poly.pdbx_strand_id
1 'polypeptide(L)'
;MNEKQHRPDWTEYFLDIAKAVGRRATCLRRRYGAIIVKDKIIISTGYNDAPRGEANCIDTGNCERERLHVPKGQNYELCVAVHAEQNAIINADSAAMEGATIYIVGVNADGSLASGKPCLLCRRMLRNAKLARVVYYETDGSVVSCRPDEIHD
;
A
#
# COMPACT_ATOMS: atom_id res chain seq x y z
N MET A 1 -26.73 -28.06 -6.53
CA MET A 1 -25.32 -28.21 -6.01
C MET A 1 -25.09 -27.14 -4.97
N ASN A 2 -24.76 -27.54 -3.75
CA ASN A 2 -24.34 -26.58 -2.73
C ASN A 2 -22.93 -26.15 -3.09
N GLU A 3 -22.76 -24.96 -3.66
CA GLU A 3 -21.45 -24.32 -3.69
C GLU A 3 -21.01 -24.18 -2.23
N LYS A 4 -19.93 -24.88 -1.89
CA LYS A 4 -19.33 -24.67 -0.58
C LYS A 4 -18.94 -23.21 -0.51
N GLN A 5 -19.51 -22.49 0.45
CA GLN A 5 -19.13 -21.09 0.69
C GLN A 5 -17.62 -21.02 0.83
N HIS A 6 -16.98 -20.27 -0.06
CA HIS A 6 -15.54 -20.06 0.00
C HIS A 6 -15.22 -19.16 1.19
N ARG A 7 -14.41 -19.68 2.11
CA ARG A 7 -13.84 -18.88 3.18
C ARG A 7 -12.40 -18.51 2.78
N PRO A 8 -12.09 -17.22 2.60
CA PRO A 8 -10.72 -16.83 2.28
C PRO A 8 -9.77 -17.24 3.41
N ASP A 9 -8.53 -17.58 3.05
CA ASP A 9 -7.49 -17.72 4.05
C ASP A 9 -7.08 -16.35 4.60
N TRP A 10 -6.22 -16.32 5.62
CA TRP A 10 -5.82 -15.06 6.26
C TRP A 10 -5.12 -14.11 5.30
N THR A 11 -4.30 -14.61 4.40
CA THR A 11 -3.58 -13.78 3.41
C THR A 11 -4.56 -13.13 2.43
N GLU A 12 -5.45 -13.91 1.84
CA GLU A 12 -6.49 -13.41 0.94
C GLU A 12 -7.40 -12.40 1.64
N TYR A 13 -7.83 -12.71 2.85
CA TYR A 13 -8.69 -11.85 3.66
C TYR A 13 -8.05 -10.48 3.92
N PHE A 14 -6.79 -10.45 4.37
CA PHE A 14 -6.12 -9.18 4.65
C PHE A 14 -5.75 -8.42 3.38
N LEU A 15 -5.43 -9.10 2.29
CA LEU A 15 -5.22 -8.44 1.00
C LEU A 15 -6.52 -7.85 0.45
N ASP A 16 -7.66 -8.51 0.63
CA ASP A 16 -8.97 -7.97 0.26
C ASP A 16 -9.28 -6.68 1.05
N ILE A 17 -8.97 -6.66 2.34
CA ILE A 17 -9.16 -5.48 3.18
C ILE A 17 -8.23 -4.34 2.73
N ALA A 18 -6.96 -4.63 2.46
CA ALA A 18 -6.01 -3.65 1.94
C ALA A 18 -6.50 -3.04 0.62
N LYS A 19 -7.06 -3.87 -0.26
CA LYS A 19 -7.66 -3.39 -1.52
C LYS A 19 -8.84 -2.45 -1.25
N ALA A 20 -9.71 -2.79 -0.31
CA ALA A 20 -10.85 -1.95 0.07
C ALA A 20 -10.38 -0.61 0.66
N VAL A 21 -9.34 -0.61 1.49
CA VAL A 21 -8.73 0.63 2.02
C VAL A 21 -8.24 1.50 0.88
N GLY A 22 -7.61 0.94 -0.13
CA GLY A 22 -7.08 1.65 -1.29
C GLY A 22 -8.14 2.35 -2.14
N ARG A 23 -9.42 1.97 -2.02
CA ARG A 23 -10.52 2.66 -2.71
C ARG A 23 -10.69 4.12 -2.29
N ARG A 24 -10.21 4.49 -1.12
CA ARG A 24 -10.20 5.88 -0.63
C ARG A 24 -9.05 6.71 -1.20
N ALA A 25 -8.07 6.09 -1.84
CA ALA A 25 -6.91 6.78 -2.41
C ALA A 25 -7.33 7.83 -3.45
N THR A 26 -6.55 8.89 -3.53
CA THR A 26 -6.88 10.09 -4.30
C THR A 26 -5.96 10.33 -5.50
N CYS A 27 -5.07 9.39 -5.81
CA CYS A 27 -4.21 9.45 -6.97
C CYS A 27 -4.99 9.17 -8.26
N LEU A 28 -4.69 9.92 -9.31
CA LEU A 28 -5.31 9.73 -10.63
C LEU A 28 -4.80 8.48 -11.36
N ARG A 29 -3.58 8.02 -11.02
CA ARG A 29 -2.91 6.95 -11.74
C ARG A 29 -3.06 5.60 -11.08
N ARG A 30 -2.79 5.51 -9.78
CA ARG A 30 -2.79 4.28 -9.00
C ARG A 30 -3.31 4.51 -7.61
N ARG A 31 -4.08 3.55 -7.13
CA ARG A 31 -4.64 3.56 -5.79
C ARG A 31 -4.03 2.43 -4.99
N TYR A 32 -3.36 2.78 -3.89
CA TYR A 32 -2.75 1.82 -2.98
C TYR A 32 -3.46 1.83 -1.65
N GLY A 33 -3.67 0.64 -1.10
CA GLY A 33 -4.11 0.45 0.27
C GLY A 33 -3.10 -0.40 1.01
N ALA A 34 -2.88 -0.07 2.27
CA ALA A 34 -2.01 -0.83 3.16
C ALA A 34 -2.69 -1.01 4.51
N ILE A 35 -2.53 -2.20 5.09
CA ILE A 35 -2.95 -2.48 6.46
C ILE A 35 -1.80 -3.13 7.22
N ILE A 36 -1.66 -2.78 8.48
CA ILE A 36 -0.70 -3.40 9.39
C ILE A 36 -1.46 -4.30 10.35
N VAL A 37 -1.03 -5.56 10.45
CA VAL A 37 -1.73 -6.61 11.19
C VAL A 37 -0.75 -7.28 12.14
N LYS A 38 -1.18 -7.46 13.39
CA LYS A 38 -0.43 -8.23 14.38
C LYS A 38 -1.38 -9.19 15.10
N ASP A 39 -0.97 -10.46 15.21
CA ASP A 39 -1.78 -11.49 15.87
C ASP A 39 -3.23 -11.55 15.31
N LYS A 40 -3.37 -11.45 13.98
CA LYS A 40 -4.65 -11.45 13.25
C LYS A 40 -5.55 -10.25 13.55
N ILE A 41 -5.00 -9.20 14.15
CA ILE A 41 -5.74 -7.96 14.45
C ILE A 41 -5.15 -6.82 13.63
N ILE A 42 -6.01 -6.08 12.92
CA ILE A 42 -5.61 -4.89 12.17
C ILE A 42 -5.34 -3.78 13.17
N ILE A 43 -4.11 -3.24 13.17
CA ILE A 43 -3.71 -2.15 14.05
C ILE A 43 -3.70 -0.79 13.37
N SER A 44 -3.59 -0.75 12.05
CA SER A 44 -3.69 0.50 11.28
C SER A 44 -4.00 0.25 9.82
N THR A 45 -4.45 1.30 9.16
CA THR A 45 -4.70 1.35 7.72
C THR A 45 -4.06 2.61 7.14
N GLY A 46 -3.76 2.59 5.85
CA GLY A 46 -3.28 3.75 5.11
C GLY A 46 -3.60 3.61 3.63
N TYR A 47 -3.84 4.72 2.98
CA TYR A 47 -3.99 4.82 1.53
C TYR A 47 -3.22 6.05 1.03
N ASN A 48 -2.90 6.08 -0.26
CA ASN A 48 -2.14 7.20 -0.80
C ASN A 48 -3.05 8.40 -1.08
N ASP A 49 -2.72 9.52 -0.47
CA ASP A 49 -3.41 10.79 -0.63
C ASP A 49 -2.46 11.96 -0.38
N ALA A 50 -2.91 13.17 -0.71
CA ALA A 50 -2.17 14.39 -0.38
C ALA A 50 -2.06 14.54 1.15
N PRO A 51 -1.07 15.31 1.65
CA PRO A 51 -1.01 15.65 3.06
C PRO A 51 -2.33 16.24 3.54
N ARG A 52 -2.67 16.00 4.80
CA ARG A 52 -3.92 16.49 5.40
C ARG A 52 -4.03 18.01 5.27
N GLY A 53 -5.16 18.46 4.75
CA GLY A 53 -5.43 19.88 4.50
C GLY A 53 -4.96 20.41 3.14
N GLU A 54 -4.27 19.60 2.35
CA GLU A 54 -3.86 19.93 0.99
C GLU A 54 -4.82 19.34 -0.05
N ALA A 55 -4.83 19.93 -1.26
CA ALA A 55 -5.65 19.45 -2.36
C ALA A 55 -5.13 18.11 -2.89
N ASN A 56 -6.03 17.16 -3.12
CA ASN A 56 -5.72 15.88 -3.73
C ASN A 56 -5.63 15.96 -5.25
N CYS A 57 -4.92 15.02 -5.88
CA CYS A 57 -4.82 14.96 -7.34
C CYS A 57 -6.20 14.82 -8.00
N ILE A 58 -7.13 14.08 -7.41
CA ILE A 58 -8.50 13.97 -7.95
C ILE A 58 -9.27 15.29 -7.88
N ASP A 59 -8.96 16.17 -6.93
CA ASP A 59 -9.60 17.48 -6.78
C ASP A 59 -9.06 18.47 -7.80
N THR A 60 -7.74 18.45 -8.03
CA THR A 60 -7.08 19.34 -9.01
C THR A 60 -7.20 18.83 -10.44
N GLY A 61 -7.45 17.54 -10.64
CA GLY A 61 -7.43 16.90 -11.95
C GLY A 61 -6.03 16.78 -12.57
N ASN A 62 -4.98 16.95 -11.79
CA ASN A 62 -3.61 17.04 -12.27
C ASN A 62 -2.64 16.19 -11.43
N CYS A 63 -1.78 15.43 -12.12
CA CYS A 63 -0.64 14.73 -11.51
C CYS A 63 0.62 15.56 -11.72
N GLU A 64 1.24 16.01 -10.64
CA GLU A 64 2.45 16.86 -10.70
C GLU A 64 3.60 16.14 -11.39
N ARG A 65 3.76 14.83 -11.17
CA ARG A 65 4.79 14.04 -11.83
C ARG A 65 4.57 13.95 -13.36
N GLU A 66 3.32 13.79 -13.80
CA GLU A 66 2.98 13.80 -15.23
C GLU A 66 3.20 15.18 -15.83
N ARG A 67 2.78 16.24 -15.12
CA ARG A 67 2.99 17.63 -15.55
C ARG A 67 4.48 17.94 -15.76
N LEU A 68 5.35 17.42 -14.89
CA LEU A 68 6.80 17.65 -14.94
C LEU A 68 7.53 16.61 -15.79
N HIS A 69 6.81 15.66 -16.41
CA HIS A 69 7.39 14.57 -17.21
C HIS A 69 8.44 13.74 -16.46
N VAL A 70 8.18 13.45 -15.18
CA VAL A 70 9.11 12.69 -14.34
C VAL A 70 9.10 11.21 -14.74
N PRO A 71 10.28 10.60 -15.05
CA PRO A 71 10.35 9.19 -15.37
C PRO A 71 9.92 8.30 -14.20
N LYS A 72 9.37 7.12 -14.53
CA LYS A 72 9.01 6.11 -13.53
C LYS A 72 10.23 5.74 -12.68
N GLY A 73 10.03 5.66 -11.36
CA GLY A 73 11.08 5.26 -10.43
C GLY A 73 12.05 6.37 -10.03
N GLN A 74 11.81 7.61 -10.46
CA GLN A 74 12.68 8.75 -10.17
C GLN A 74 11.90 9.85 -9.46
N ASN A 75 12.62 10.64 -8.64
CA ASN A 75 12.12 11.88 -8.01
C ASN A 75 10.72 11.73 -7.40
N TYR A 76 10.53 10.72 -6.54
CA TYR A 76 9.26 10.49 -5.85
C TYR A 76 8.80 11.68 -5.01
N GLU A 77 9.72 12.53 -4.56
CA GLU A 77 9.44 13.75 -3.81
C GLU A 77 8.59 14.77 -4.59
N LEU A 78 8.55 14.67 -5.91
CA LEU A 78 7.73 15.53 -6.76
C LEU A 78 6.26 15.08 -6.81
N CYS A 79 5.95 13.88 -6.33
CA CYS A 79 4.58 13.44 -6.11
C CYS A 79 4.04 14.10 -4.83
N VAL A 80 2.85 14.69 -4.91
CA VAL A 80 2.24 15.34 -3.75
C VAL A 80 1.69 14.33 -2.73
N ALA A 81 1.51 13.08 -3.11
CA ALA A 81 0.88 12.08 -2.25
C ALA A 81 1.84 11.53 -1.20
N VAL A 82 1.31 11.33 0.00
CA VAL A 82 1.90 10.45 1.01
C VAL A 82 1.53 9.02 0.66
N HIS A 83 2.48 8.10 0.67
CA HIS A 83 2.26 6.72 0.26
C HIS A 83 1.40 5.94 1.26
N ALA A 84 0.72 4.91 0.79
CA ALA A 84 -0.14 4.07 1.64
C ALA A 84 0.62 3.46 2.82
N GLU A 85 1.82 2.93 2.57
CA GLU A 85 2.67 2.36 3.62
C GLU A 85 3.08 3.40 4.65
N GLN A 86 3.43 4.60 4.20
CA GLN A 86 3.79 5.73 5.07
C GLN A 86 2.62 6.10 5.98
N ASN A 87 1.42 6.24 5.42
CA ASN A 87 0.22 6.56 6.19
C ASN A 87 -0.14 5.45 7.18
N ALA A 88 -0.01 4.19 6.81
CA ALA A 88 -0.24 3.07 7.71
C ALA A 88 0.72 3.11 8.91
N ILE A 89 2.00 3.42 8.68
CA ILE A 89 3.01 3.57 9.74
C ILE A 89 2.68 4.77 10.64
N ILE A 90 2.33 5.92 10.04
CA ILE A 90 1.96 7.13 10.79
C ILE A 90 0.75 6.88 11.70
N ASN A 91 -0.23 6.14 11.22
CA ASN A 91 -1.46 5.86 11.96
C ASN A 91 -1.30 4.79 13.05
N ALA A 92 -0.19 4.06 13.08
CA ALA A 92 0.04 2.98 14.02
C ALA A 92 0.79 3.44 15.27
N ASP A 93 0.55 2.75 16.38
CA ASP A 93 1.42 2.82 17.55
C ASP A 93 2.74 2.11 17.23
N SER A 94 3.86 2.78 17.48
CA SER A 94 5.20 2.27 17.20
C SER A 94 5.49 0.93 17.91
N ALA A 95 5.11 0.82 19.19
CA ALA A 95 5.33 -0.41 19.96
C ALA A 95 4.45 -1.57 19.47
N ALA A 96 3.20 -1.29 19.10
CA ALA A 96 2.28 -2.30 18.58
C ALA A 96 2.72 -2.83 17.21
N MET A 97 3.43 -2.02 16.45
CA MET A 97 3.86 -2.32 15.09
C MET A 97 5.04 -3.30 15.01
N GLU A 98 5.84 -3.39 16.07
CA GLU A 98 7.02 -4.26 16.09
C GLU A 98 6.62 -5.73 15.91
N GLY A 99 7.20 -6.38 14.90
CA GLY A 99 6.90 -7.78 14.57
C GLY A 99 5.60 -7.99 13.79
N ALA A 100 4.91 -6.91 13.40
CA ALA A 100 3.67 -7.00 12.62
C ALA A 100 3.95 -7.28 11.13
N THR A 101 2.88 -7.57 10.41
CA THR A 101 2.87 -7.77 8.95
C THR A 101 2.13 -6.62 8.27
N ILE A 102 2.67 -6.09 7.18
CA ILE A 102 1.98 -5.14 6.33
C ILE A 102 1.49 -5.83 5.07
N TYR A 103 0.24 -5.60 4.70
CA TYR A 103 -0.39 -6.08 3.47
C TYR A 103 -0.64 -4.87 2.57
N ILE A 104 -0.21 -4.96 1.31
CA ILE A 104 -0.25 -3.83 0.37
C ILE A 104 -0.91 -4.28 -0.93
N VAL A 105 -1.91 -3.56 -1.39
CA VAL A 105 -2.55 -3.78 -2.69
C VAL A 105 -2.59 -2.49 -3.49
N GLY A 106 -2.13 -2.56 -4.73
CA GLY A 106 -2.22 -1.46 -5.68
C GLY A 106 -3.16 -1.80 -6.84
N VAL A 107 -3.91 -0.81 -7.28
CA VAL A 107 -4.84 -0.92 -8.41
C VAL A 107 -4.60 0.26 -9.35
N ASN A 108 -4.42 -0.04 -10.64
CA ASN A 108 -4.30 0.97 -11.68
C ASN A 108 -5.66 1.64 -11.96
N ALA A 109 -5.65 2.76 -12.66
CA ALA A 109 -6.87 3.49 -13.00
C ALA A 109 -7.89 2.66 -13.80
N ASP A 110 -7.42 1.67 -14.58
CA ASP A 110 -8.28 0.76 -15.34
C ASP A 110 -8.84 -0.43 -14.53
N GLY A 111 -8.50 -0.51 -13.23
CA GLY A 111 -8.95 -1.58 -12.35
C GLY A 111 -8.03 -2.80 -12.29
N SER A 112 -6.99 -2.87 -13.12
CA SER A 112 -6.01 -3.96 -13.08
C SER A 112 -5.07 -3.82 -11.88
N LEU A 113 -4.46 -4.95 -11.45
CA LEU A 113 -3.50 -4.93 -10.35
C LEU A 113 -2.23 -4.18 -10.76
N ALA A 114 -1.80 -3.26 -9.91
CA ALA A 114 -0.43 -2.77 -9.89
C ALA A 114 0.39 -3.63 -8.94
N SER A 115 1.72 -3.65 -9.10
CA SER A 115 2.57 -4.30 -8.11
C SER A 115 2.45 -3.57 -6.77
N GLY A 116 2.19 -4.32 -5.70
CA GLY A 116 2.18 -3.79 -4.33
C GLY A 116 3.57 -3.66 -3.71
N LYS A 117 4.62 -3.94 -4.48
CA LYS A 117 6.00 -3.85 -4.01
C LYS A 117 6.32 -2.45 -3.50
N PRO A 118 6.76 -2.30 -2.24
CA PRO A 118 7.10 -0.99 -1.68
C PRO A 118 8.24 -0.33 -2.45
N CYS A 119 8.17 0.99 -2.62
CA CYS A 119 9.27 1.76 -3.18
C CYS A 119 10.47 1.81 -2.22
N LEU A 120 11.60 2.26 -2.72
CA LEU A 120 12.84 2.30 -1.95
C LEU A 120 12.71 3.11 -0.64
N LEU A 121 12.00 4.23 -0.67
CA LEU A 121 11.76 5.04 0.53
C LEU A 121 10.90 4.29 1.56
N CYS A 122 9.84 3.66 1.11
CA CYS A 122 8.95 2.90 1.98
C CYS A 122 9.65 1.68 2.59
N ARG A 123 10.51 0.97 1.85
CA ARG A 123 11.28 -0.17 2.38
C ARG A 123 12.11 0.21 3.60
N ARG A 124 12.75 1.37 3.56
CA ARG A 124 13.55 1.89 4.69
C ARG A 124 12.67 2.16 5.91
N MET A 125 11.49 2.75 5.69
CA MET A 125 10.52 2.99 6.77
C MET A 125 9.99 1.69 7.37
N LEU A 126 9.69 0.69 6.54
CA LEU A 126 9.21 -0.62 7.00
C LEU A 126 10.24 -1.31 7.90
N ARG A 127 11.52 -1.20 7.57
CA ARG A 127 12.61 -1.75 8.39
C ARG A 127 12.72 -1.03 9.74
N ASN A 128 12.69 0.30 9.74
CA ASN A 128 12.78 1.08 10.96
C ASN A 128 11.53 0.97 11.85
N ALA A 129 10.39 0.69 11.24
CA ALA A 129 9.16 0.36 11.96
C ALA A 129 9.20 -1.06 12.58
N LYS A 130 10.22 -1.86 12.27
CA LYS A 130 10.45 -3.21 12.77
C LYS A 130 9.33 -4.19 12.37
N LEU A 131 8.77 -4.00 11.19
CA LEU A 131 7.82 -4.93 10.62
C LEU A 131 8.52 -6.24 10.26
N ALA A 132 7.88 -7.36 10.57
CA ALA A 132 8.45 -8.69 10.33
C ALA A 132 8.26 -9.15 8.89
N ARG A 133 7.15 -8.81 8.26
CA ARG A 133 6.79 -9.27 6.91
C ARG A 133 6.08 -8.21 6.11
N VAL A 134 6.27 -8.32 4.78
CA VAL A 134 5.54 -7.56 3.76
C VAL A 134 4.85 -8.58 2.85
N VAL A 135 3.56 -8.38 2.61
CA VAL A 135 2.75 -9.25 1.76
C VAL A 135 2.03 -8.38 0.72
N TYR A 136 2.14 -8.72 -0.55
CA TYR A 136 1.53 -7.94 -1.62
C TYR A 136 1.26 -8.81 -2.85
N TYR A 137 0.39 -8.31 -3.75
CA TYR A 137 0.20 -8.89 -5.07
C TYR A 137 1.19 -8.30 -6.07
N GLU A 138 1.71 -9.15 -6.95
CA GLU A 138 2.33 -8.75 -8.21
C GLU A 138 1.26 -8.55 -9.29
N THR A 139 1.68 -7.97 -10.43
CA THR A 139 0.77 -7.64 -11.53
C THR A 139 0.09 -8.87 -12.15
N ASP A 140 0.66 -10.05 -12.03
CA ASP A 140 0.10 -11.33 -12.49
C ASP A 140 -0.87 -11.97 -11.47
N GLY A 141 -1.09 -11.32 -10.32
CA GLY A 141 -1.94 -11.84 -9.25
C GLY A 141 -1.23 -12.79 -8.28
N SER A 142 0.05 -13.09 -8.49
CA SER A 142 0.82 -13.89 -7.54
C SER A 142 1.06 -13.11 -6.24
N VAL A 143 1.11 -13.83 -5.12
CA VAL A 143 1.35 -13.27 -3.78
C VAL A 143 2.82 -13.37 -3.45
N VAL A 144 3.41 -12.25 -3.05
CA VAL A 144 4.76 -12.19 -2.48
C VAL A 144 4.65 -12.00 -0.98
N SER A 145 5.37 -12.80 -0.22
CA SER A 145 5.48 -12.68 1.25
C SER A 145 6.96 -12.79 1.61
N CYS A 146 7.52 -11.74 2.17
CA CYS A 146 8.94 -11.67 2.48
C CYS A 146 9.20 -10.73 3.66
N ARG A 147 10.44 -10.76 4.18
CA ARG A 147 10.90 -9.74 5.11
C ARG A 147 11.19 -8.44 4.36
N PRO A 148 11.09 -7.26 5.02
CA PRO A 148 11.39 -5.98 4.37
C PRO A 148 12.80 -5.91 3.76
N ASP A 149 13.79 -6.56 4.38
CA ASP A 149 15.17 -6.59 3.89
C ASP A 149 15.40 -7.53 2.69
N GLU A 150 14.44 -8.36 2.36
CA GLU A 150 14.50 -9.27 1.20
C GLU A 150 13.97 -8.63 -0.10
N ILE A 151 13.42 -7.42 -0.03
CA ILE A 151 12.88 -6.74 -1.21
C ILE A 151 14.02 -6.03 -1.94
N HIS A 152 14.21 -6.40 -3.20
CA HIS A 152 15.23 -5.82 -4.08
C HIS A 152 14.59 -5.19 -5.32
N ASP A 153 15.35 -4.31 -5.93
CA ASP A 153 14.92 -3.68 -7.21
C ASP A 153 15.02 -4.64 -8.38
#